data_c43d006b066928a9a32aa3feba3dbeaf
#
_entry.id   c43d006b066928a9a32aa3feba3dbeaf
#
_cell.length_a   1.000
_cell.length_b   1.000
_cell.length_c   1.000
_cell.angle_alpha   90.00
_cell.angle_beta   90.00
_cell.angle_gamma   90.00
#
_symmetry.space_group_name_H-M   'P 1'
#
loop_
_entity.id
_entity.type
_entity.pdbx_description
1 polymer ?
#
loop_
_entity_poly.entity_id
_entity_poly.type
_entity_poly.pdbx_seq_one_letter_code
_entity_poly.pdbx_strand_id
1 'polypeptide(L)'
;MNTSSNTPEYDVIVVGGGAAGLGVGIALRHAGIENFVVLERHVVGSSFALWPAETRFITPSFPTNSVGMLDLNSIAIGVSPAYSLEVEHPTGPEFALHLQGVASYFELPLQENTDVKRVTKIGDEFVVDTAEDTLRAKHVIWAAGEFQYPRLKGFDGIELCRHTATIPSYKKLDGEDFLIVGGYESGVDAAYHLAQRGKRVRLFDKGCPWKE
;
A
#
# COMPACT_ATOMS: atom_id res chain seq x y z
N MET A 1 44.40 -0.67 -5.23
CA MET A 1 43.37 -1.63 -4.78
C MET A 1 42.61 -0.95 -3.66
N ASN A 2 41.47 -0.32 -3.98
CA ASN A 2 40.61 0.29 -2.96
C ASN A 2 39.87 -0.86 -2.25
N THR A 3 40.24 -1.16 -1.04
CA THR A 3 39.43 -1.95 -0.13
C THR A 3 38.28 -1.06 0.30
N SER A 4 37.16 -1.10 -0.46
CA SER A 4 35.89 -0.58 0.03
C SER A 4 35.61 -1.26 1.36
N SER A 5 35.39 -0.49 2.41
CA SER A 5 35.05 -0.96 3.74
C SER A 5 33.86 -1.94 3.62
N ASN A 6 34.06 -3.16 4.06
CA ASN A 6 33.08 -4.26 3.96
C ASN A 6 32.04 -4.15 5.10
N THR A 7 31.78 -2.95 5.59
CA THR A 7 30.86 -2.67 6.69
C THR A 7 29.50 -2.30 6.09
N PRO A 8 28.40 -2.88 6.57
CA PRO A 8 27.06 -2.51 6.10
C PRO A 8 26.80 -1.03 6.36
N GLU A 9 26.21 -0.37 5.37
CA GLU A 9 25.87 1.05 5.42
C GLU A 9 24.72 1.31 6.40
N TYR A 10 23.75 0.34 6.45
CA TYR A 10 22.57 0.41 7.30
C TYR A 10 22.49 -0.78 8.25
N ASP A 11 21.91 -0.55 9.43
CA ASP A 11 21.48 -1.65 10.29
C ASP A 11 20.23 -2.33 9.68
N VAL A 12 19.29 -1.54 9.18
CA VAL A 12 18.04 -2.03 8.56
C VAL A 12 17.72 -1.28 7.28
N ILE A 13 17.38 -2.00 6.21
CA ILE A 13 16.71 -1.45 5.03
C ILE A 13 15.27 -1.98 5.04
N VAL A 14 14.28 -1.07 4.99
CA VAL A 14 12.87 -1.38 4.82
C VAL A 14 12.49 -1.13 3.37
N VAL A 15 11.94 -2.12 2.68
CA VAL A 15 11.53 -2.02 1.27
C VAL A 15 10.02 -1.83 1.18
N GLY A 16 9.60 -0.66 0.76
CA GLY A 16 8.21 -0.23 0.60
C GLY A 16 7.81 0.88 1.58
N GLY A 17 7.36 2.02 1.05
CA GLY A 17 6.88 3.20 1.79
C GLY A 17 5.35 3.22 1.97
N GLY A 18 4.71 2.05 2.03
CA GLY A 18 3.30 1.91 2.37
C GLY A 18 3.06 1.85 3.88
N ALA A 19 1.81 1.55 4.28
CA ALA A 19 1.41 1.49 5.69
C ALA A 19 2.31 0.58 6.54
N ALA A 20 2.63 -0.62 6.03
CA ALA A 20 3.49 -1.57 6.74
C ALA A 20 4.93 -1.06 6.89
N GLY A 21 5.53 -0.52 5.82
CA GLY A 21 6.92 -0.06 5.87
C GLY A 21 7.10 1.17 6.75
N LEU A 22 6.16 2.12 6.72
CA LEU A 22 6.18 3.26 7.62
C LEU A 22 5.97 2.85 9.08
N GLY A 23 5.01 1.94 9.34
CA GLY A 23 4.79 1.39 10.68
C GLY A 23 6.05 0.72 11.24
N VAL A 24 6.78 -0.04 10.40
CA VAL A 24 8.09 -0.61 10.77
C VAL A 24 9.11 0.48 11.04
N GLY A 25 9.22 1.50 10.18
CA GLY A 25 10.15 2.63 10.40
C GLY A 25 9.91 3.35 11.73
N ILE A 26 8.64 3.58 12.07
CA ILE A 26 8.25 4.18 13.36
C ILE A 26 8.62 3.25 14.53
N ALA A 27 8.37 1.95 14.39
CA ALA A 27 8.73 0.98 15.42
C ALA A 27 10.25 0.89 15.64
N LEU A 28 11.05 0.96 14.57
CA LEU A 28 12.51 1.01 14.66
C LEU A 28 12.98 2.24 15.45
N ARG A 29 12.45 3.43 15.17
CA ARG A 29 12.73 4.65 15.93
C ARG A 29 12.37 4.50 17.42
N HIS A 30 11.19 3.99 17.72
CA HIS A 30 10.77 3.76 19.09
C HIS A 30 11.67 2.73 19.82
N ALA A 31 12.27 1.81 19.08
CA ALA A 31 13.25 0.84 19.61
C ALA A 31 14.67 1.42 19.72
N GLY A 32 14.91 2.68 19.36
CA GLY A 32 16.23 3.31 19.38
C GLY A 32 17.15 2.88 18.24
N ILE A 33 16.60 2.31 17.18
CA ILE A 33 17.36 1.94 15.97
C ILE A 33 17.29 3.12 15.00
N GLU A 34 18.37 3.88 14.91
CA GLU A 34 18.44 5.13 14.13
C GLU A 34 19.05 4.93 12.73
N ASN A 35 19.94 3.93 12.56
CA ASN A 35 20.63 3.70 11.30
C ASN A 35 19.81 2.78 10.39
N PHE A 36 18.72 3.29 9.83
CA PHE A 36 17.89 2.60 8.85
C PHE A 36 17.44 3.54 7.73
N VAL A 37 16.93 2.96 6.65
CA VAL A 37 16.31 3.68 5.54
C VAL A 37 15.06 2.94 5.07
N VAL A 38 14.04 3.68 4.63
CA VAL A 38 12.86 3.15 3.95
C VAL A 38 12.96 3.49 2.47
N LEU A 39 13.02 2.47 1.62
CA LEU A 39 13.10 2.61 0.16
C LEU A 39 11.70 2.49 -0.43
N GLU A 40 11.24 3.48 -1.15
CA GLU A 40 9.94 3.48 -1.82
C GLU A 40 10.12 3.65 -3.33
N ARG A 41 9.49 2.76 -4.10
CA ARG A 41 9.62 2.75 -5.56
C ARG A 41 9.12 4.02 -6.24
N HIS A 42 8.08 4.64 -5.68
CA HIS A 42 7.47 5.88 -6.18
C HIS A 42 7.49 6.95 -5.08
N VAL A 43 6.31 7.29 -4.57
CA VAL A 43 6.16 8.17 -3.41
C VAL A 43 5.37 7.45 -2.32
N VAL A 44 5.50 7.90 -1.08
CA VAL A 44 4.80 7.32 0.07
C VAL A 44 3.30 7.16 -0.22
N GLY A 45 2.78 5.96 0.04
CA GLY A 45 1.36 5.67 -0.09
C GLY A 45 0.86 5.45 -1.53
N SER A 46 1.74 5.38 -2.53
CA SER A 46 1.38 5.25 -3.96
C SER A 46 0.40 4.12 -4.26
N SER A 47 0.51 2.98 -3.58
CA SER A 47 -0.42 1.86 -3.79
C SER A 47 -1.86 2.21 -3.46
N PHE A 48 -2.09 3.06 -2.46
CA PHE A 48 -3.40 3.57 -2.10
C PHE A 48 -3.87 4.67 -3.06
N ALA A 49 -2.97 5.56 -3.46
CA ALA A 49 -3.29 6.63 -4.43
C ALA A 49 -3.75 6.09 -5.79
N LEU A 50 -3.37 4.85 -6.14
CA LEU A 50 -3.76 4.17 -7.37
C LEU A 50 -5.11 3.44 -7.28
N TRP A 51 -5.76 3.38 -6.13
CA TRP A 51 -7.11 2.83 -6.04
C TRP A 51 -8.09 3.63 -6.89
N PRO A 52 -9.20 3.02 -7.35
CA PRO A 52 -10.30 3.79 -7.94
C PRO A 52 -10.71 4.92 -6.98
N ALA A 53 -10.90 6.11 -7.51
CA ALA A 53 -11.10 7.31 -6.70
C ALA A 53 -12.32 7.25 -5.74
N GLU A 54 -13.27 6.36 -6.04
CA GLU A 54 -14.47 6.14 -5.23
C GLU A 54 -14.28 5.08 -4.14
N THR A 55 -13.28 4.21 -4.28
CA THR A 55 -13.00 3.12 -3.33
C THR A 55 -12.59 3.69 -1.98
N ARG A 56 -13.23 3.20 -0.92
CA ARG A 56 -13.00 3.61 0.46
C ARG A 56 -12.59 2.43 1.32
N PHE A 57 -11.91 2.73 2.40
CA PHE A 57 -11.69 1.73 3.44
C PHE A 57 -13.03 1.23 4.00
N ILE A 58 -13.18 -0.09 4.08
CA ILE A 58 -14.35 -0.72 4.72
C ILE A 58 -14.25 -0.57 6.24
N THR A 59 -13.04 -0.71 6.77
CA THR A 59 -12.75 -0.53 8.19
C THR A 59 -12.87 0.95 8.55
N PRO A 60 -13.69 1.31 9.54
CA PRO A 60 -13.84 2.68 9.96
C PRO A 60 -12.66 3.16 10.81
N SER A 61 -12.35 4.44 10.68
CA SER A 61 -11.40 5.15 11.54
C SER A 61 -12.14 5.90 12.64
N PHE A 62 -11.75 5.69 13.87
CA PHE A 62 -12.35 6.33 15.04
C PHE A 62 -11.33 7.11 15.86
N PRO A 63 -11.72 8.20 16.53
CA PRO A 63 -10.85 8.94 17.45
C PRO A 63 -10.66 8.20 18.78
N THR A 64 -10.22 6.94 18.72
CA THR A 64 -10.09 6.03 19.88
C THR A 64 -8.85 6.31 20.73
N ASN A 65 -7.95 7.18 20.29
CA ASN A 65 -6.78 7.59 21.07
C ASN A 65 -7.15 8.24 22.41
N SER A 66 -8.35 8.84 22.53
CA SER A 66 -8.84 9.38 23.78
C SER A 66 -9.05 8.33 24.88
N VAL A 67 -9.19 7.08 24.52
CA VAL A 67 -9.33 5.92 25.42
C VAL A 67 -8.14 4.96 25.37
N GLY A 68 -7.03 5.40 24.75
CA GLY A 68 -5.78 4.63 24.67
C GLY A 68 -5.84 3.43 23.72
N MET A 69 -6.81 3.38 22.82
CA MET A 69 -6.93 2.32 21.80
C MET A 69 -6.46 2.84 20.45
N LEU A 70 -5.74 2.00 19.70
CA LEU A 70 -5.45 2.29 18.29
C LEU A 70 -6.71 2.09 17.46
N ASP A 71 -6.95 3.00 16.54
CA ASP A 71 -7.88 2.79 15.44
C ASP A 71 -7.28 1.75 14.47
N LEU A 72 -8.14 0.95 13.84
CA LEU A 72 -7.73 -0.16 12.99
C LEU A 72 -6.97 0.28 11.72
N ASN A 73 -7.09 1.55 11.31
CA ASN A 73 -6.35 2.12 10.19
C ASN A 73 -5.11 2.91 10.64
N SER A 74 -4.84 2.98 11.94
CA SER A 74 -3.64 3.63 12.48
C SER A 74 -2.42 2.74 12.32
N ILE A 75 -1.32 3.32 11.86
CA ILE A 75 -0.03 2.62 11.71
C ILE A 75 0.95 2.92 12.86
N ALA A 76 0.60 3.84 13.74
CA ALA A 76 1.39 4.20 14.92
C ALA A 76 0.50 4.72 16.04
N ILE A 77 1.02 4.67 17.27
CA ILE A 77 0.36 5.25 18.43
C ILE A 77 0.27 6.77 18.28
N GLY A 78 -0.88 7.34 18.58
CA GLY A 78 -1.10 8.77 18.55
C GLY A 78 -1.45 9.37 17.18
N VAL A 79 -1.49 8.55 16.13
CA VAL A 79 -1.92 8.98 14.79
C VAL A 79 -3.13 8.17 14.34
N SER A 80 -4.09 8.83 13.73
CA SER A 80 -5.31 8.21 13.21
C SER A 80 -5.82 9.00 12.00
N PRO A 81 -6.27 8.31 10.94
CA PRO A 81 -6.96 8.97 9.82
C PRO A 81 -8.18 9.77 10.28
N ALA A 82 -8.87 9.34 11.35
CA ALA A 82 -10.02 10.06 11.91
C ALA A 82 -9.66 11.48 12.37
N TYR A 83 -8.43 11.72 12.83
CA TYR A 83 -7.97 13.06 13.21
C TYR A 83 -7.36 13.83 12.05
N SER A 84 -6.50 13.20 11.26
CA SER A 84 -5.75 13.89 10.22
C SER A 84 -6.58 14.19 8.97
N LEU A 85 -7.62 13.39 8.70
CA LEU A 85 -8.49 13.51 7.53
C LEU A 85 -9.92 13.92 7.90
N GLU A 86 -10.30 13.83 9.16
CA GLU A 86 -11.67 14.06 9.66
C GLU A 86 -12.73 13.19 8.94
N VAL A 87 -12.33 11.98 8.52
CA VAL A 87 -13.21 11.02 7.84
C VAL A 87 -13.15 9.64 8.49
N GLU A 88 -14.30 8.96 8.54
CA GLU A 88 -14.42 7.60 9.07
C GLU A 88 -13.92 6.55 8.07
N HIS A 89 -14.27 6.70 6.81
CA HIS A 89 -13.88 5.79 5.73
C HIS A 89 -13.09 6.56 4.66
N PRO A 90 -11.77 6.69 4.82
CA PRO A 90 -10.96 7.41 3.85
C PRO A 90 -10.93 6.71 2.49
N THR A 91 -10.84 7.48 1.42
CA THR A 91 -10.47 6.97 0.11
C THR A 91 -9.00 6.59 0.07
N GLY A 92 -8.58 5.82 -0.95
CA GLY A 92 -7.17 5.50 -1.15
C GLY A 92 -6.29 6.76 -1.25
N PRO A 93 -6.62 7.75 -2.09
CA PRO A 93 -5.86 9.01 -2.15
C PRO A 93 -5.79 9.78 -0.83
N GLU A 94 -6.89 9.86 -0.06
CA GLU A 94 -6.90 10.48 1.27
C GLU A 94 -5.96 9.74 2.23
N PHE A 95 -6.01 8.41 2.23
CA PHE A 95 -5.11 7.62 3.07
C PHE A 95 -3.63 7.74 2.66
N ALA A 96 -3.33 7.88 1.37
CA ALA A 96 -1.98 8.18 0.90
C ALA A 96 -1.46 9.51 1.47
N LEU A 97 -2.29 10.56 1.49
CA LEU A 97 -1.96 11.84 2.12
C LEU A 97 -1.72 11.70 3.63
N HIS A 98 -2.55 10.92 4.32
CA HIS A 98 -2.34 10.60 5.74
C HIS A 98 -0.96 9.95 5.96
N LEU A 99 -0.60 8.95 5.16
CA LEU A 99 0.70 8.27 5.26
C LEU A 99 1.88 9.23 5.03
N GLN A 100 1.79 10.14 4.06
CA GLN A 100 2.80 11.17 3.81
C GLN A 100 2.95 12.09 5.03
N GLY A 101 1.83 12.53 5.61
CA GLY A 101 1.81 13.32 6.84
C GLY A 101 2.47 12.59 8.02
N VAL A 102 2.16 11.30 8.19
CA VAL A 102 2.76 10.46 9.24
C VAL A 102 4.26 10.30 9.03
N ALA A 103 4.69 10.01 7.79
CA ALA A 103 6.12 9.88 7.47
C ALA A 103 6.90 11.16 7.79
N SER A 104 6.33 12.31 7.45
CA SER A 104 6.90 13.62 7.75
C SER A 104 6.92 13.92 9.26
N TYR A 105 5.83 13.64 9.96
CA TYR A 105 5.72 13.86 11.41
C TYR A 105 6.75 13.08 12.22
N PHE A 106 7.01 11.83 11.83
CA PHE A 106 8.03 11.00 12.47
C PHE A 106 9.43 11.18 11.85
N GLU A 107 9.61 12.10 10.90
CA GLU A 107 10.88 12.38 10.22
C GLU A 107 11.60 11.10 9.75
N LEU A 108 10.85 10.18 9.12
CA LEU A 108 11.40 8.90 8.71
C LEU A 108 12.46 9.09 7.61
N PRO A 109 13.59 8.35 7.65
CA PRO A 109 14.61 8.39 6.62
C PRO A 109 14.12 7.67 5.35
N LEU A 110 13.50 8.42 4.45
CA LEU A 110 12.89 7.94 3.22
C LEU A 110 13.75 8.23 2.00
N GLN A 111 13.85 7.24 1.11
CA GLN A 111 14.33 7.39 -0.25
C GLN A 111 13.19 6.99 -1.20
N GLU A 112 12.50 7.98 -1.71
CA GLU A 112 11.46 7.82 -2.73
C GLU A 112 12.08 7.65 -4.12
N ASN A 113 11.27 7.18 -5.10
CA ASN A 113 11.71 6.87 -6.47
C ASN A 113 12.87 5.87 -6.53
N THR A 114 12.96 4.99 -5.52
CA THR A 114 14.02 4.00 -5.37
C THR A 114 13.46 2.58 -5.52
N ASP A 115 13.56 2.05 -6.73
CA ASP A 115 13.00 0.72 -7.07
C ASP A 115 14.02 -0.38 -6.78
N VAL A 116 13.77 -1.18 -5.75
CA VAL A 116 14.58 -2.35 -5.40
C VAL A 116 14.37 -3.46 -6.41
N LYS A 117 15.44 -3.83 -7.10
CA LYS A 117 15.45 -4.86 -8.14
C LYS A 117 15.78 -6.25 -7.62
N ARG A 118 16.64 -6.30 -6.61
CA ARG A 118 17.13 -7.56 -6.04
C ARG A 118 17.58 -7.38 -4.61
N VAL A 119 17.36 -8.42 -3.81
CA VAL A 119 17.96 -8.57 -2.48
C VAL A 119 18.72 -9.87 -2.46
N THR A 120 20.00 -9.82 -2.09
CA THR A 120 20.90 -11.00 -2.05
C THR A 120 21.54 -11.07 -0.66
N LYS A 121 21.49 -12.23 -0.01
CA LYS A 121 22.23 -12.45 1.23
C LYS A 121 23.65 -12.89 0.92
N ILE A 122 24.66 -12.20 1.47
CA ILE A 122 26.08 -12.50 1.31
C ILE A 122 26.71 -12.58 2.70
N GLY A 123 26.99 -13.80 3.17
CA GLY A 123 27.44 -14.00 4.57
C GLY A 123 26.33 -13.59 5.54
N ASP A 124 26.67 -12.69 6.45
CA ASP A 124 25.74 -12.16 7.46
C ASP A 124 25.07 -10.84 7.06
N GLU A 125 25.27 -10.38 5.83
CA GLU A 125 24.77 -9.12 5.32
C GLU A 125 23.82 -9.32 4.13
N PHE A 126 23.04 -8.30 3.86
CA PHE A 126 22.20 -8.19 2.67
C PHE A 126 22.73 -7.11 1.72
N VAL A 127 22.73 -7.44 0.46
CA VAL A 127 22.98 -6.51 -0.65
C VAL A 127 21.65 -6.24 -1.33
N VAL A 128 21.30 -4.96 -1.44
CA VAL A 128 20.05 -4.47 -2.02
C VAL A 128 20.38 -3.68 -3.27
N ASP A 129 20.11 -4.25 -4.43
CA ASP A 129 20.33 -3.60 -5.72
C ASP A 129 19.09 -2.79 -6.10
N THR A 130 19.29 -1.51 -6.36
CA THR A 130 18.29 -0.60 -6.92
C THR A 130 18.57 -0.35 -8.42
N ALA A 131 17.83 0.54 -9.04
CA ALA A 131 18.11 0.95 -10.43
C ALA A 131 19.40 1.80 -10.54
N GLU A 132 19.80 2.49 -9.49
CA GLU A 132 20.87 3.47 -9.49
C GLU A 132 22.06 3.05 -8.63
N ASP A 133 21.80 2.40 -7.48
CA ASP A 133 22.79 2.09 -6.46
C ASP A 133 22.69 0.66 -5.93
N THR A 134 23.76 0.24 -5.24
CA THR A 134 23.79 -0.99 -4.45
C THR A 134 24.06 -0.64 -2.99
N LEU A 135 23.08 -0.92 -2.12
CA LEU A 135 23.12 -0.64 -0.70
C LEU A 135 23.41 -1.93 0.10
N ARG A 136 23.97 -1.79 1.32
CA ARG A 136 24.28 -2.93 2.19
C ARG A 136 23.65 -2.73 3.56
N ALA A 137 23.05 -3.79 4.12
CA ALA A 137 22.42 -3.77 5.42
C ALA A 137 22.65 -5.07 6.20
N LYS A 138 22.60 -4.99 7.52
CA LYS A 138 22.55 -6.18 8.39
C LYS A 138 21.22 -6.90 8.27
N HIS A 139 20.12 -6.15 8.11
CA HIS A 139 18.77 -6.67 8.02
C HIS A 139 18.00 -6.01 6.88
N VAL A 140 17.10 -6.78 6.25
CA VAL A 140 16.13 -6.25 5.27
C VAL A 140 14.73 -6.66 5.69
N ILE A 141 13.83 -5.69 5.73
CA ILE A 141 12.40 -5.90 5.98
C ILE A 141 11.65 -5.65 4.68
N TRP A 142 11.01 -6.70 4.14
CA TRP A 142 10.24 -6.61 2.91
C TRP A 142 8.81 -6.22 3.22
N ALA A 143 8.44 -4.98 2.92
CA ALA A 143 7.14 -4.38 3.15
C ALA A 143 6.50 -3.82 1.85
N ALA A 144 6.85 -4.41 0.70
CA ALA A 144 6.47 -3.92 -0.62
C ALA A 144 4.98 -4.13 -0.98
N GLY A 145 4.17 -4.72 -0.08
CA GLY A 145 2.77 -5.02 -0.33
C GLY A 145 2.56 -6.22 -1.27
N GLU A 146 1.31 -6.66 -1.39
CA GLU A 146 0.96 -7.83 -2.20
C GLU A 146 0.24 -7.48 -3.51
N PHE A 147 -0.34 -6.28 -3.62
CA PHE A 147 -1.14 -5.86 -4.78
C PHE A 147 -0.36 -5.15 -5.89
N GLN A 148 0.96 -5.05 -5.78
CA GLN A 148 1.80 -4.38 -6.79
C GLN A 148 1.86 -5.13 -8.12
N TYR A 149 1.51 -6.41 -8.16
CA TYR A 149 1.48 -7.26 -9.36
C TYR A 149 0.12 -7.95 -9.50
N PRO A 150 -0.92 -7.25 -9.97
CA PRO A 150 -2.24 -7.82 -10.15
C PRO A 150 -2.20 -8.99 -11.12
N ARG A 151 -2.95 -10.06 -10.83
CA ARG A 151 -3.06 -11.21 -11.71
C ARG A 151 -3.96 -10.89 -12.91
N LEU A 152 -3.34 -10.51 -14.02
CA LEU A 152 -4.03 -10.16 -15.26
C LEU A 152 -4.27 -11.36 -16.20
N LYS A 153 -4.14 -12.60 -15.69
CA LYS A 153 -4.39 -13.86 -16.43
C LYS A 153 -5.15 -14.79 -15.49
N GLY A 154 -6.17 -15.49 -16.00
CA GLY A 154 -6.94 -16.39 -15.11
C GLY A 154 -8.03 -17.20 -15.79
N PHE A 155 -8.60 -16.74 -16.90
CA PHE A 155 -9.63 -17.43 -17.68
C PHE A 155 -9.60 -16.94 -19.14
N ASP A 156 -10.19 -17.71 -20.04
CA ASP A 156 -10.28 -17.36 -21.46
C ASP A 156 -11.20 -16.14 -21.63
N GLY A 157 -10.76 -15.15 -22.39
CA GLY A 157 -11.48 -13.90 -22.59
C GLY A 157 -11.14 -12.79 -21.58
N ILE A 158 -10.23 -13.01 -20.64
CA ILE A 158 -9.80 -12.00 -19.66
C ILE A 158 -9.20 -10.76 -20.33
N GLU A 159 -8.66 -10.89 -21.53
CA GLU A 159 -8.13 -9.79 -22.33
C GLU A 159 -9.22 -8.77 -22.74
N LEU A 160 -10.49 -9.16 -22.67
CA LEU A 160 -11.65 -8.28 -22.89
C LEU A 160 -12.07 -7.56 -21.61
N CYS A 161 -11.50 -7.92 -20.47
CA CYS A 161 -11.80 -7.35 -19.16
C CYS A 161 -10.80 -6.27 -18.77
N ARG A 162 -11.26 -5.35 -17.93
CA ARG A 162 -10.40 -4.40 -17.22
C ARG A 162 -10.28 -4.83 -15.76
N HIS A 163 -9.07 -4.97 -15.27
CA HIS A 163 -8.84 -5.25 -13.86
C HIS A 163 -9.07 -3.99 -13.02
N THR A 164 -9.66 -4.11 -11.83
CA THR A 164 -9.94 -2.97 -10.92
C THR A 164 -8.70 -2.15 -10.61
N ALA A 165 -7.53 -2.80 -10.46
CA ALA A 165 -6.25 -2.13 -10.26
C ALA A 165 -5.82 -1.20 -11.43
N THR A 166 -6.48 -1.26 -12.59
CA THR A 166 -6.20 -0.41 -13.76
C THR A 166 -7.28 0.63 -14.00
N ILE A 167 -8.27 0.72 -13.11
CA ILE A 167 -9.41 1.62 -13.23
C ILE A 167 -9.18 2.81 -12.28
N PRO A 168 -8.90 4.01 -12.79
CA PRO A 168 -8.64 5.17 -11.92
C PRO A 168 -9.91 5.74 -11.27
N SER A 169 -11.08 5.46 -11.85
CA SER A 169 -12.38 5.90 -11.33
C SER A 169 -13.51 5.17 -12.06
N TYR A 170 -14.48 4.68 -11.32
CA TYR A 170 -15.69 4.09 -11.89
C TYR A 170 -16.55 5.12 -12.62
N LYS A 171 -16.43 6.42 -12.29
CA LYS A 171 -17.12 7.51 -12.98
C LYS A 171 -16.64 7.71 -14.41
N LYS A 172 -15.43 7.27 -14.74
CA LYS A 172 -14.82 7.39 -16.06
C LYS A 172 -15.08 6.18 -16.97
N LEU A 173 -15.86 5.21 -16.50
CA LEU A 173 -16.22 4.05 -17.31
C LEU A 173 -17.42 4.38 -18.19
N ASP A 174 -17.25 4.21 -19.51
CA ASP A 174 -18.31 4.32 -20.49
C ASP A 174 -19.09 3.01 -20.58
N GLY A 175 -20.38 3.11 -20.95
CA GLY A 175 -21.26 1.96 -21.09
C GLY A 175 -22.47 2.01 -20.15
N GLU A 176 -23.46 1.15 -20.42
CA GLU A 176 -24.68 1.03 -19.62
C GLU A 176 -24.80 -0.34 -18.92
N ASP A 177 -24.18 -1.37 -19.49
CA ASP A 177 -24.22 -2.74 -19.00
C ASP A 177 -22.81 -3.17 -18.58
N PHE A 178 -22.67 -3.61 -17.34
CA PHE A 178 -21.41 -4.04 -16.77
C PHE A 178 -21.50 -5.47 -16.25
N LEU A 179 -20.54 -6.29 -16.66
CA LEU A 179 -20.29 -7.60 -16.08
C LEU A 179 -19.07 -7.50 -15.17
N ILE A 180 -19.22 -7.95 -13.93
CA ILE A 180 -18.14 -7.97 -12.95
C ILE A 180 -17.85 -9.44 -12.63
N VAL A 181 -16.59 -9.83 -12.76
CA VAL A 181 -16.10 -11.16 -12.45
C VAL A 181 -15.29 -11.12 -11.17
N GLY A 182 -15.77 -11.80 -10.14
CA GLY A 182 -15.23 -11.80 -8.79
C GLY A 182 -16.11 -10.96 -7.85
N GLY A 183 -16.68 -11.62 -6.85
CA GLY A 183 -17.65 -11.05 -5.90
C GLY A 183 -17.07 -10.79 -4.52
N TYR A 184 -15.78 -10.54 -4.42
CA TYR A 184 -15.14 -10.11 -3.19
C TYR A 184 -15.13 -8.57 -3.09
N GLU A 185 -14.42 -8.01 -2.13
CA GLU A 185 -14.45 -6.57 -1.81
C GLU A 185 -14.40 -5.66 -3.04
N SER A 186 -13.39 -5.80 -3.90
CA SER A 186 -13.23 -4.95 -5.09
C SER A 186 -14.35 -5.11 -6.12
N GLY A 187 -14.92 -6.32 -6.25
CA GLY A 187 -16.03 -6.55 -7.18
C GLY A 187 -17.34 -5.96 -6.67
N VAL A 188 -17.60 -6.08 -5.37
CA VAL A 188 -18.78 -5.48 -4.72
C VAL A 188 -18.70 -3.96 -4.73
N ASP A 189 -17.52 -3.39 -4.44
CA ASP A 189 -17.26 -1.95 -4.50
C ASP A 189 -17.53 -1.40 -5.90
N ALA A 190 -16.99 -2.04 -6.93
CA ALA A 190 -17.26 -1.67 -8.32
C ALA A 190 -18.75 -1.75 -8.68
N ALA A 191 -19.44 -2.83 -8.25
CA ALA A 191 -20.85 -3.02 -8.48
C ALA A 191 -21.68 -1.91 -7.83
N TYR A 192 -21.37 -1.58 -6.58
CA TYR A 192 -22.05 -0.52 -5.84
C TYR A 192 -21.91 0.84 -6.55
N HIS A 193 -20.69 1.24 -6.87
CA HIS A 193 -20.46 2.55 -7.48
C HIS A 193 -21.04 2.68 -8.91
N LEU A 194 -21.04 1.61 -9.69
CA LEU A 194 -21.69 1.60 -11.00
C LEU A 194 -23.22 1.65 -10.89
N ALA A 195 -23.81 0.87 -9.96
CA ALA A 195 -25.24 0.88 -9.72
C ALA A 195 -25.75 2.24 -9.21
N GLN A 196 -25.00 2.93 -8.34
CA GLN A 196 -25.31 4.30 -7.89
C GLN A 196 -25.38 5.32 -9.05
N ARG A 197 -24.73 5.01 -10.16
CA ARG A 197 -24.78 5.82 -11.39
C ARG A 197 -25.90 5.39 -12.34
N GLY A 198 -26.79 4.50 -11.91
CA GLY A 198 -27.90 3.98 -12.72
C GLY A 198 -27.48 2.97 -13.78
N LYS A 199 -26.27 2.40 -13.69
CA LYS A 199 -25.79 1.39 -14.64
C LYS A 199 -26.39 0.02 -14.32
N ARG A 200 -26.62 -0.81 -15.33
CA ARG A 200 -27.02 -2.20 -15.15
C ARG A 200 -25.79 -3.04 -14.85
N VAL A 201 -25.76 -3.67 -13.68
CA VAL A 201 -24.61 -4.43 -13.20
C VAL A 201 -25.01 -5.87 -12.95
N ARG A 202 -24.19 -6.81 -13.44
CA ARG A 202 -24.28 -8.23 -13.12
C ARG A 202 -22.94 -8.67 -12.56
N LEU A 203 -22.95 -9.25 -11.35
CA LEU A 203 -21.77 -9.71 -10.65
C LEU A 203 -21.78 -11.24 -10.61
N PHE A 204 -20.67 -11.84 -11.01
CA PHE A 204 -20.46 -13.29 -11.04
C PHE A 204 -19.33 -13.67 -10.11
N ASP A 205 -19.58 -14.61 -9.23
CA ASP A 205 -18.58 -15.22 -8.37
C ASP A 205 -18.79 -16.74 -8.28
N LYS A 206 -17.68 -17.47 -8.23
CA LYS A 206 -17.73 -18.94 -8.17
C LYS A 206 -18.13 -19.49 -6.80
N GLY A 207 -17.92 -18.73 -5.73
CA GLY A 207 -18.11 -19.14 -4.34
C GLY A 207 -19.30 -18.49 -3.66
N CYS A 208 -19.89 -17.44 -4.25
CA CYS A 208 -20.94 -16.62 -3.65
C CYS A 208 -20.65 -16.24 -2.18
N PRO A 209 -19.58 -15.46 -1.89
CA PRO A 209 -19.15 -15.17 -0.51
C PRO A 209 -20.18 -14.36 0.31
N TRP A 210 -21.20 -13.83 -0.33
CA TRP A 210 -22.30 -13.07 0.30
C TRP A 210 -23.54 -13.90 0.68
N LYS A 211 -23.45 -15.22 0.65
CA LYS A 211 -24.60 -16.13 0.98
C LYS A 211 -24.72 -16.47 2.46
N GLU A 212 -23.80 -16.06 3.29
CA GLU A 212 -23.81 -16.33 4.72
C GLU A 212 -24.48 -15.20 5.50
#